data_b4e0ca6b6e0e91aa4c925ad56c415c7a
#
_entry.id   b4e0ca6b6e0e91aa4c925ad56c415c7a
#
_cell.length_a   1.000
_cell.length_b   1.000
_cell.length_c   1.000
_cell.angle_alpha   90.00
_cell.angle_beta   90.00
_cell.angle_gamma   90.00
#
_symmetry.space_group_name_H-M   'P 1'
#
loop_
_entity.id
_entity.type
_entity.pdbx_description
1 polymer ?
#
loop_
_entity_poly.entity_id
_entity_poly.type
_entity_poly.pdbx_seq_one_letter_code
_entity_poly.pdbx_strand_id
1 'polypeptide(L)'
;GLVGSEMCIRDRDMLDEEIAHARNGEEAYAGFKLNSLTDKKIIDKLIEASEAGVKIDMIIRGICCLIPGVKGKTENIRIISIVGRFLEHSRIYIFGSKERRKYYIASADFMTRNTVRRVEVAAPVYNNKLKTKLQEMFDVMLSDNQKARKLEADGNYHRVSNDLTPVNAQEYFYAEAYHEIP
;
A
#
# COMPACT_ATOMS: atom_id res chain seq x y z
N GLY A 1 0.94 5.24 20.10
CA GLY A 1 0.64 4.17 19.14
C GLY A 1 -0.71 3.53 19.41
N LEU A 2 -1.38 3.09 18.37
CA LEU A 2 -2.68 2.42 18.46
C LEU A 2 -2.46 0.91 18.55
N VAL A 3 -3.32 0.23 19.29
CA VAL A 3 -3.20 -1.19 19.59
C VAL A 3 -4.28 -1.97 18.81
N GLY A 4 -3.90 -3.03 18.11
CA GLY A 4 -4.74 -4.08 17.55
C GLY A 4 -6.07 -3.64 16.92
N SER A 5 -7.18 -3.82 17.63
CA SER A 5 -8.54 -3.47 17.14
C SER A 5 -8.75 -1.98 16.86
N GLU A 6 -8.09 -1.09 17.64
CA GLU A 6 -8.17 0.36 17.44
C GLU A 6 -7.45 0.79 16.15
N MET A 7 -6.38 0.10 15.76
CA MET A 7 -5.68 0.36 14.51
C MET A 7 -6.58 0.08 13.31
N CYS A 8 -7.28 -1.05 13.29
CA CYS A 8 -8.23 -1.38 12.20
C CYS A 8 -9.44 -0.46 12.13
N ILE A 9 -9.91 0.04 13.28
CA ILE A 9 -10.97 1.05 13.32
C ILE A 9 -10.45 2.33 12.66
N ARG A 10 -9.25 2.77 13.04
CA ARG A 10 -8.66 3.99 12.49
C ARG A 10 -8.30 3.88 11.01
N ASP A 11 -7.81 2.73 10.55
CA ASP A 11 -7.54 2.52 9.11
C ASP A 11 -8.83 2.63 8.29
N ARG A 12 -9.95 2.12 8.80
CA ARG A 12 -11.26 2.28 8.17
C ARG A 12 -11.75 3.72 8.22
N ASP A 13 -11.58 4.42 9.35
CA ASP A 13 -11.96 5.83 9.48
C ASP A 13 -11.18 6.71 8.49
N MET A 14 -9.88 6.41 8.27
CA MET A 14 -9.07 7.13 7.29
C MET A 14 -9.48 6.82 5.84
N LEU A 15 -9.89 5.58 5.55
CA LEU A 15 -10.50 5.27 4.25
C LEU A 15 -11.86 5.96 4.10
N ASP A 16 -12.66 6.09 5.17
CA ASP A 16 -13.93 6.83 5.16
C ASP A 16 -13.71 8.33 4.89
N GLU A 17 -12.64 8.93 5.44
CA GLU A 17 -12.23 10.30 5.09
C GLU A 17 -11.95 10.43 3.59
N GLU A 18 -11.18 9.52 3.00
CA GLU A 18 -10.87 9.56 1.57
C GLU A 18 -12.09 9.27 0.68
N ILE A 19 -13.00 8.37 1.11
CA ILE A 19 -14.29 8.15 0.44
C ILE A 19 -15.11 9.44 0.42
N ALA A 20 -15.16 10.18 1.52
CA ALA A 20 -15.88 11.45 1.59
C ALA A 20 -15.28 12.49 0.63
N HIS A 21 -13.94 12.60 0.58
CA HIS A 21 -13.25 13.48 -0.36
C HIS A 21 -13.56 13.12 -1.82
N ALA A 22 -13.47 11.82 -2.17
CA ALA A 22 -13.78 11.36 -3.52
C ALA A 22 -15.23 11.66 -3.93
N ARG A 23 -16.20 11.42 -3.04
CA ARG A 23 -17.62 11.72 -3.27
C ARG A 23 -17.89 13.21 -3.44
N ASN A 24 -17.06 14.08 -2.86
CA ASN A 24 -17.11 15.53 -3.04
C ASN A 24 -16.39 16.00 -4.32
N GLY A 25 -15.89 15.09 -5.15
CA GLY A 25 -15.15 15.41 -6.37
C GLY A 25 -13.71 15.85 -6.15
N GLU A 26 -13.17 15.63 -4.96
CA GLU A 26 -11.79 15.90 -4.62
C GLU A 26 -10.89 14.72 -4.97
N GLU A 27 -9.61 15.00 -5.21
CA GLU A 27 -8.61 13.94 -5.40
C GLU A 27 -8.40 13.18 -4.09
N ALA A 28 -8.62 11.86 -4.13
CA ALA A 28 -8.50 10.96 -2.98
C ALA A 28 -7.55 9.79 -3.29
N TYR A 29 -6.75 9.41 -2.30
CA TYR A 29 -5.69 8.42 -2.48
C TYR A 29 -5.43 7.60 -1.22
N ALA A 30 -5.16 6.31 -1.42
CA ALA A 30 -4.60 5.45 -0.38
C ALA A 30 -3.48 4.56 -0.95
N GLY A 31 -2.38 4.42 -0.22
CA GLY A 31 -1.25 3.59 -0.58
C GLY A 31 -0.89 2.62 0.54
N PHE A 32 -0.67 1.34 0.21
CA PHE A 32 -0.35 0.33 1.21
C PHE A 32 0.80 -0.58 0.76
N LYS A 33 1.86 -0.65 1.54
CA LYS A 33 2.82 -1.75 1.46
C LYS A 33 2.56 -2.71 2.60
N LEU A 34 2.28 -3.96 2.26
CA LEU A 34 1.87 -5.01 3.19
C LEU A 34 2.58 -6.34 2.85
N ASN A 35 2.57 -7.29 3.79
CA ASN A 35 2.92 -8.65 3.43
C ASN A 35 1.68 -9.43 2.95
N SER A 36 0.52 -9.25 3.59
CA SER A 36 -0.70 -9.99 3.24
C SER A 36 -1.97 -9.18 3.46
N LEU A 37 -2.99 -9.46 2.64
CA LEU A 37 -4.33 -8.89 2.69
C LEU A 37 -5.36 -10.03 2.69
N THR A 38 -5.95 -10.34 3.86
CA THR A 38 -6.95 -11.42 4.02
C THR A 38 -8.14 -11.02 4.89
N ASP A 39 -8.11 -9.83 5.53
CA ASP A 39 -9.21 -9.38 6.37
C ASP A 39 -10.39 -8.89 5.52
N LYS A 40 -11.52 -9.60 5.63
CA LYS A 40 -12.71 -9.32 4.84
C LYS A 40 -13.25 -7.90 5.05
N LYS A 41 -13.22 -7.39 6.29
CA LYS A 41 -13.77 -6.05 6.59
C LYS A 41 -12.95 -4.95 5.94
N ILE A 42 -11.64 -5.10 5.89
CA ILE A 42 -10.74 -4.16 5.20
C ILE A 42 -10.90 -4.30 3.68
N ILE A 43 -11.02 -5.52 3.15
CA ILE A 43 -11.28 -5.77 1.72
C ILE A 43 -12.58 -5.10 1.29
N ASP A 44 -13.67 -5.29 2.04
CA ASP A 44 -14.97 -4.67 1.74
C ASP A 44 -14.84 -3.12 1.75
N LYS A 45 -14.06 -2.55 2.68
CA LYS A 45 -13.81 -1.10 2.75
C LYS A 45 -12.96 -0.59 1.58
N LEU A 46 -11.95 -1.34 1.15
CA LEU A 46 -11.14 -0.99 -0.03
C LEU A 46 -11.99 -1.02 -1.32
N ILE A 47 -12.91 -1.97 -1.44
CA ILE A 47 -13.87 -2.02 -2.56
C ILE A 47 -14.78 -0.78 -2.53
N GLU A 48 -15.38 -0.44 -1.39
CA GLU A 48 -16.19 0.78 -1.22
C GLU A 48 -15.40 2.04 -1.59
N ALA A 49 -14.15 2.14 -1.16
CA ALA A 49 -13.28 3.28 -1.49
C ALA A 49 -13.02 3.37 -3.00
N SER A 50 -12.75 2.25 -3.66
CA SER A 50 -12.58 2.21 -5.11
C SER A 50 -13.86 2.60 -5.86
N GLU A 51 -15.03 2.10 -5.43
CA GLU A 51 -16.34 2.47 -6.01
C GLU A 51 -16.63 3.97 -5.86
N ALA A 52 -16.15 4.59 -4.77
CA ALA A 52 -16.27 6.02 -4.55
C ALA A 52 -15.29 6.87 -5.39
N GLY A 53 -14.30 6.25 -6.04
CA GLY A 53 -13.30 6.94 -6.87
C GLY A 53 -11.95 7.19 -6.20
N VAL A 54 -11.69 6.62 -5.01
CA VAL A 54 -10.37 6.68 -4.37
C VAL A 54 -9.37 5.85 -5.18
N LYS A 55 -8.24 6.43 -5.56
CA LYS A 55 -7.13 5.69 -6.18
C LYS A 55 -6.36 4.94 -5.10
N ILE A 56 -6.16 3.65 -5.30
CA ILE A 56 -5.51 2.78 -4.32
C ILE A 56 -4.35 2.04 -4.97
N ASP A 57 -3.15 2.23 -4.46
CA ASP A 57 -1.95 1.48 -4.85
C ASP A 57 -1.52 0.55 -3.71
N MET A 58 -1.31 -0.72 -4.03
CA MET A 58 -0.90 -1.71 -3.04
C MET A 58 0.31 -2.51 -3.51
N ILE A 59 1.25 -2.72 -2.58
CA ILE A 59 2.42 -3.58 -2.77
C ILE A 59 2.29 -4.74 -1.78
N ILE A 60 1.95 -5.93 -2.27
CA ILE A 60 1.65 -7.11 -1.45
C ILE A 60 2.48 -8.29 -1.94
N ARG A 61 3.42 -8.77 -1.12
CA ARG A 61 4.32 -9.87 -1.52
C ARG A 61 3.80 -11.27 -1.21
N GLY A 62 2.81 -11.41 -0.34
CA GLY A 62 2.24 -12.67 0.12
C GLY A 62 0.79 -12.84 -0.32
N ILE A 63 -0.05 -13.37 0.56
CA ILE A 63 -1.45 -13.70 0.25
C ILE A 63 -2.25 -12.41 0.02
N CYS A 64 -2.97 -12.36 -1.09
CA CYS A 64 -3.91 -11.30 -1.41
C CYS A 64 -5.26 -11.90 -1.79
N CYS A 65 -6.30 -11.60 -1.00
CA CYS A 65 -7.67 -12.07 -1.22
C CYS A 65 -8.56 -11.04 -1.92
N LEU A 66 -7.96 -10.01 -2.55
CA LEU A 66 -8.68 -8.99 -3.32
C LEU A 66 -8.21 -9.06 -4.78
N ILE A 67 -9.16 -9.07 -5.72
CA ILE A 67 -8.89 -8.98 -7.16
C ILE A 67 -9.06 -7.52 -7.59
N PRO A 68 -8.00 -6.85 -8.09
CA PRO A 68 -8.05 -5.47 -8.55
C PRO A 68 -8.57 -5.37 -10.00
N GLY A 69 -8.90 -4.17 -10.44
CA GLY A 69 -9.19 -3.88 -11.84
C GLY A 69 -10.57 -4.37 -12.33
N VAL A 70 -11.44 -4.85 -11.44
CA VAL A 70 -12.81 -5.26 -11.77
C VAL A 70 -13.66 -4.01 -11.98
N LYS A 71 -14.19 -3.84 -13.19
CA LYS A 71 -15.00 -2.69 -13.58
C LYS A 71 -16.19 -2.46 -12.64
N GLY A 72 -16.37 -1.22 -12.20
CA GLY A 72 -17.43 -0.79 -11.29
C GLY A 72 -17.24 -1.25 -9.84
N LYS A 73 -16.09 -1.89 -9.51
CA LYS A 73 -15.80 -2.35 -8.14
C LYS A 73 -14.38 -1.99 -7.70
N THR A 74 -13.39 -2.62 -8.30
CA THR A 74 -11.98 -2.47 -7.90
C THR A 74 -11.13 -1.84 -9.01
N GLU A 75 -11.75 -1.13 -9.94
CA GLU A 75 -11.07 -0.54 -11.11
C GLU A 75 -10.04 0.54 -10.72
N ASN A 76 -10.21 1.16 -9.56
CA ASN A 76 -9.28 2.15 -9.02
C ASN A 76 -8.20 1.53 -8.10
N ILE A 77 -8.15 0.20 -8.00
CA ILE A 77 -7.15 -0.51 -7.20
C ILE A 77 -6.09 -1.11 -8.13
N ARG A 78 -4.83 -0.80 -7.85
CA ARG A 78 -3.67 -1.45 -8.46
C ARG A 78 -2.91 -2.23 -7.39
N ILE A 79 -2.59 -3.49 -7.68
CA ILE A 79 -1.82 -4.36 -6.78
C ILE A 79 -0.61 -4.89 -7.52
N ILE A 80 0.57 -4.71 -6.95
CA ILE A 80 1.80 -5.33 -7.41
C ILE A 80 2.41 -6.20 -6.30
N SER A 81 3.18 -7.20 -6.71
CA SER A 81 3.99 -8.03 -5.83
C SER A 81 5.45 -7.96 -6.26
N ILE A 82 6.34 -7.67 -5.30
CA ILE A 82 7.77 -7.68 -5.51
C ILE A 82 8.35 -8.79 -4.64
N VAL A 83 8.93 -9.80 -5.28
CA VAL A 83 9.67 -10.89 -4.64
C VAL A 83 11.03 -10.98 -5.30
N GLY A 84 12.09 -10.77 -4.54
CA GLY A 84 13.45 -10.70 -5.04
C GLY A 84 14.45 -11.30 -4.06
N ARG A 85 15.68 -10.77 -4.10
CA ARG A 85 16.81 -11.25 -3.31
C ARG A 85 16.62 -11.04 -1.80
N PHE A 86 15.99 -9.92 -1.41
CA PHE A 86 15.84 -9.53 -0.02
C PHE A 86 14.41 -9.76 0.47
N LEU A 87 14.30 -10.14 1.76
CA LEU A 87 13.01 -10.20 2.43
C LEU A 87 12.58 -8.78 2.81
N GLU A 88 11.48 -8.34 2.24
CA GLU A 88 10.87 -7.05 2.57
C GLU A 88 9.74 -7.24 3.58
N HIS A 89 9.94 -6.73 4.80
CA HIS A 89 8.97 -6.91 5.88
C HIS A 89 8.39 -5.58 6.39
N SER A 90 8.75 -4.47 5.77
CA SER A 90 8.19 -3.15 6.10
C SER A 90 6.72 -3.04 5.72
N ARG A 91 5.95 -2.29 6.51
CA ARG A 91 4.59 -1.89 6.19
C ARG A 91 4.49 -0.39 6.24
N ILE A 92 3.95 0.18 5.18
CA ILE A 92 3.78 1.62 5.00
C ILE A 92 2.32 1.84 4.63
N TYR A 93 1.66 2.77 5.33
CA TYR A 93 0.30 3.20 5.00
C TYR A 93 0.33 4.68 4.66
N ILE A 94 -0.30 5.04 3.57
CA ILE A 94 -0.39 6.41 3.05
C ILE A 94 -1.87 6.71 2.84
N PHE A 95 -2.36 7.81 3.37
CA PHE A 95 -3.72 8.26 3.15
C PHE A 95 -3.71 9.72 2.72
N GLY A 96 -4.58 10.08 1.81
CA GLY A 96 -4.75 11.43 1.32
C GLY A 96 -3.92 11.79 0.10
N SER A 97 -4.34 12.86 -0.56
CA SER A 97 -3.68 13.46 -1.71
C SER A 97 -2.98 14.74 -1.32
N LYS A 98 -1.89 15.07 -2.02
CA LYS A 98 -1.16 16.34 -1.90
C LYS A 98 -0.79 16.65 -0.44
N GLU A 99 -1.15 17.85 0.05
CA GLU A 99 -0.82 18.33 1.38
C GLU A 99 -1.56 17.58 2.51
N ARG A 100 -2.69 16.91 2.19
CA ARG A 100 -3.45 16.10 3.15
C ARG A 100 -2.78 14.75 3.45
N ARG A 101 -1.67 14.40 2.79
CA ARG A 101 -1.02 13.08 2.96
C ARG A 101 -0.57 12.84 4.39
N LYS A 102 -1.06 11.72 4.93
CA LYS A 102 -0.67 11.16 6.22
C LYS A 102 0.09 9.85 5.98
N TYR A 103 1.20 9.66 6.68
CA TYR A 103 2.07 8.49 6.53
C TYR A 103 2.18 7.76 7.86
N TYR A 104 2.15 6.43 7.79
CA TYR A 104 2.32 5.56 8.95
C TYR A 104 3.30 4.44 8.61
N ILE A 105 4.09 4.06 9.59
CA ILE A 105 4.83 2.80 9.59
C ILE A 105 4.12 1.85 10.57
N ALA A 106 3.93 0.60 10.18
CA ALA A 106 3.12 -0.33 10.93
C ALA A 106 3.80 -1.70 11.11
N SER A 107 3.40 -2.41 12.16
CA SER A 107 3.76 -3.81 12.38
C SER A 107 2.74 -4.78 11.78
N ALA A 108 1.51 -4.33 11.52
CA ALA A 108 0.40 -5.16 11.08
C ALA A 108 0.31 -5.33 9.57
N ASP A 109 -0.12 -6.52 9.17
CA ASP A 109 -0.75 -6.77 7.88
C ASP A 109 -2.28 -6.68 8.00
N PHE A 110 -2.97 -6.57 6.89
CA PHE A 110 -4.43 -6.63 6.87
C PHE A 110 -4.94 -8.07 6.92
N MET A 111 -4.69 -8.70 8.06
CA MET A 111 -5.09 -10.08 8.37
C MET A 111 -5.92 -10.13 9.64
N THR A 112 -7.00 -10.90 9.65
CA THR A 112 -7.92 -11.03 10.79
C THR A 112 -7.20 -11.42 12.10
N ARG A 113 -6.15 -12.25 12.03
CA ARG A 113 -5.34 -12.60 13.21
C ARG A 113 -4.61 -11.41 13.82
N ASN A 114 -4.19 -10.44 12.99
CA ASN A 114 -3.47 -9.24 13.47
C ASN A 114 -4.45 -8.25 14.11
N THR A 115 -5.69 -8.23 13.61
CA THR A 115 -6.73 -7.29 14.04
C THR A 115 -7.45 -7.72 15.32
N VAL A 116 -7.46 -9.03 15.64
CA VAL A 116 -8.25 -9.60 16.75
C VAL A 116 -7.38 -10.22 17.85
N ARG A 117 -6.19 -10.74 17.54
CA ARG A 117 -5.39 -11.58 18.46
C ARG A 117 -4.01 -11.06 18.80
N ARG A 118 -3.56 -9.97 18.20
CA ARG A 118 -2.22 -9.41 18.41
C ARG A 118 -2.28 -7.96 18.81
N VAL A 119 -1.28 -7.53 19.59
CA VAL A 119 -0.99 -6.11 19.79
C VAL A 119 -0.13 -5.67 18.62
N GLU A 120 -0.71 -4.86 17.74
CA GLU A 120 -0.04 -4.28 16.59
C GLU A 120 0.01 -2.76 16.72
N VAL A 121 1.02 -2.15 16.14
CA VAL A 121 1.24 -0.70 16.26
C VAL A 121 1.33 -0.07 14.88
N ALA A 122 0.65 1.05 14.71
CA ALA A 122 0.88 1.97 13.60
C ALA A 122 1.34 3.33 14.17
N ALA A 123 2.51 3.77 13.76
CA ALA A 123 3.11 5.02 14.20
C ALA A 123 3.00 6.07 13.10
N PRO A 124 2.36 7.23 13.37
CA PRO A 124 2.30 8.33 12.42
C PRO A 124 3.68 8.97 12.24
N VAL A 125 4.00 9.35 11.02
CA VAL A 125 5.24 10.05 10.67
C VAL A 125 4.93 11.52 10.46
N TYR A 126 5.45 12.38 11.32
CA TYR A 126 5.20 13.84 11.27
C TYR A 126 6.34 14.62 10.60
N ASN A 127 7.57 14.13 10.68
CA ASN A 127 8.72 14.80 10.11
C ASN A 127 8.66 14.82 8.57
N ASN A 128 8.71 16.00 7.96
CA ASN A 128 8.55 16.15 6.52
C ASN A 128 9.65 15.45 5.70
N LYS A 129 10.90 15.43 6.17
CA LYS A 129 11.98 14.70 5.48
C LYS A 129 11.71 13.20 5.45
N LEU A 130 11.21 12.65 6.57
CA LEU A 130 10.84 11.23 6.63
C LEU A 130 9.62 10.92 5.79
N LYS A 131 8.63 11.82 5.71
CA LYS A 131 7.48 11.67 4.81
C LYS A 131 7.95 11.61 3.34
N THR A 132 8.83 12.53 2.93
CA THR A 132 9.40 12.53 1.58
C THR A 132 10.14 11.22 1.30
N LYS A 133 10.99 10.76 2.23
CA LYS A 133 11.73 9.49 2.06
C LYS A 133 10.78 8.28 1.95
N LEU A 134 9.71 8.23 2.75
CA LEU A 134 8.70 7.16 2.65
C LEU A 134 7.95 7.19 1.32
N GLN A 135 7.62 8.38 0.82
CA GLN A 135 6.98 8.53 -0.50
C GLN A 135 7.92 8.06 -1.61
N GLU A 136 9.17 8.51 -1.60
CA GLU A 136 10.19 8.09 -2.58
C GLU A 136 10.39 6.58 -2.57
N MET A 137 10.48 5.96 -1.38
CA MET A 137 10.58 4.51 -1.25
C MET A 137 9.35 3.81 -1.86
N PHE A 138 8.16 4.30 -1.59
CA PHE A 138 6.92 3.74 -2.11
C PHE A 138 6.84 3.87 -3.63
N ASP A 139 7.21 5.05 -4.18
CA ASP A 139 7.19 5.33 -5.61
C ASP A 139 8.23 4.49 -6.38
N VAL A 140 9.44 4.32 -5.84
CA VAL A 140 10.47 3.44 -6.40
C VAL A 140 9.97 1.99 -6.48
N MET A 141 9.33 1.49 -5.41
CA MET A 141 8.73 0.16 -5.44
C MET A 141 7.60 0.05 -6.46
N LEU A 142 6.73 1.06 -6.59
CA LEU A 142 5.66 1.06 -7.59
C LEU A 142 6.18 1.14 -9.03
N SER A 143 7.36 1.67 -9.23
CA SER A 143 8.02 1.79 -10.55
C SER A 143 8.84 0.55 -10.94
N ASP A 144 8.98 -0.44 -10.05
CA ASP A 144 9.73 -1.68 -10.35
C ASP A 144 9.11 -2.39 -11.57
N ASN A 145 9.91 -2.52 -12.64
CA ASN A 145 9.54 -3.20 -13.88
C ASN A 145 10.46 -4.40 -14.19
N GLN A 146 11.33 -4.76 -13.24
CA GLN A 146 12.24 -5.88 -13.39
C GLN A 146 11.82 -7.11 -12.57
N LYS A 147 11.29 -6.91 -11.38
CA LYS A 147 10.87 -7.96 -10.44
C LYS A 147 9.37 -7.93 -10.15
N ALA A 148 8.74 -6.77 -10.28
CA ALA A 148 7.32 -6.64 -9.98
C ALA A 148 6.44 -7.52 -10.89
N ARG A 149 5.41 -8.06 -10.28
CA ARG A 149 4.29 -8.71 -10.96
C ARG A 149 3.00 -8.00 -10.57
N LYS A 150 2.21 -7.61 -11.54
CA LYS A 150 0.91 -6.97 -11.34
C LYS A 150 -0.16 -8.04 -11.24
N LEU A 151 -1.01 -7.95 -10.23
CA LEU A 151 -2.22 -8.75 -10.14
C LEU A 151 -3.27 -8.11 -11.06
N GLU A 152 -3.84 -8.89 -11.96
CA GLU A 152 -4.83 -8.43 -12.93
C GLU A 152 -6.24 -8.94 -12.56
N ALA A 153 -7.25 -8.42 -13.26
CA ALA A 153 -8.66 -8.76 -13.02
C ALA A 153 -9.01 -10.24 -13.26
N ASP A 154 -8.15 -10.98 -13.96
CA ASP A 154 -8.26 -12.43 -14.16
C ASP A 154 -7.80 -13.24 -12.93
N GLY A 155 -7.31 -12.57 -11.88
CA GLY A 155 -6.78 -13.18 -10.66
C GLY A 155 -5.34 -13.70 -10.78
N ASN A 156 -4.66 -13.45 -11.90
CA ASN A 156 -3.30 -13.91 -12.13
C ASN A 156 -2.27 -12.77 -11.99
N TYR A 157 -1.04 -13.15 -11.62
CA TYR A 157 0.09 -12.24 -11.56
C TYR A 157 0.88 -12.25 -12.85
N HIS A 158 0.88 -11.13 -13.56
CA HIS A 158 1.63 -10.92 -14.79
C HIS A 158 2.88 -10.09 -14.51
N ARG A 159 3.98 -10.40 -15.23
CA ARG A 159 5.21 -9.62 -15.11
C ARG A 159 4.95 -8.19 -15.59
N VAL A 160 5.37 -7.20 -14.81
CA VAL A 160 5.37 -5.81 -15.28
C VAL A 160 6.43 -5.68 -16.37
N SER A 161 6.01 -5.32 -17.59
CA SER A 161 6.88 -5.06 -18.72
C SER A 161 6.44 -3.76 -19.37
N ASN A 162 7.37 -2.83 -19.53
CA ASN A 162 7.16 -1.56 -20.20
C ASN A 162 8.50 -1.09 -20.79
N ASP A 163 8.44 -0.12 -21.69
CA ASP A 163 9.63 0.47 -22.34
C ASP A 163 10.29 1.59 -21.53
N LEU A 164 9.95 1.70 -20.25
CA LEU A 164 10.55 2.68 -19.34
C LEU A 164 11.92 2.22 -18.87
N THR A 165 12.68 3.15 -18.31
CA THR A 165 13.99 2.85 -17.69
C THR A 165 13.85 1.66 -16.72
N PRO A 166 14.75 0.66 -16.82
CA PRO A 166 14.72 -0.49 -15.92
C PRO A 166 14.90 -0.09 -14.46
N VAL A 167 13.96 -0.49 -13.62
CA VAL A 167 13.99 -0.27 -12.17
C VAL A 167 13.82 -1.62 -11.47
N ASN A 168 14.83 -2.01 -10.69
CA ASN A 168 14.76 -3.06 -9.69
C ASN A 168 14.81 -2.40 -8.32
N ALA A 169 13.69 -2.31 -7.64
CA ALA A 169 13.58 -1.56 -6.38
C ALA A 169 14.53 -2.07 -5.29
N GLN A 170 14.73 -3.39 -5.19
CA GLN A 170 15.64 -3.97 -4.19
C GLN A 170 17.10 -3.63 -4.45
N GLU A 171 17.55 -3.68 -5.70
CA GLU A 171 18.91 -3.30 -6.07
C GLU A 171 19.12 -1.79 -5.93
N TYR A 172 18.10 -0.99 -6.23
CA TYR A 172 18.13 0.46 -6.00
C TYR A 172 18.36 0.78 -4.52
N PHE A 173 17.59 0.21 -3.60
CA PHE A 173 17.77 0.44 -2.17
C PHE A 173 19.06 -0.15 -1.61
N TYR A 174 19.52 -1.27 -2.17
CA TYR A 174 20.81 -1.82 -1.82
C TYR A 174 21.94 -0.87 -2.18
N ALA A 175 21.93 -0.30 -3.38
CA ALA A 175 22.92 0.65 -3.84
C ALA A 175 22.89 1.95 -3.00
N GLU A 176 21.69 2.48 -2.70
CA GLU A 176 21.51 3.65 -1.85
C GLU A 176 22.12 3.41 -0.46
N ALA A 177 21.79 2.30 0.19
CA ALA A 177 22.31 1.96 1.50
C ALA A 177 23.83 1.75 1.50
N TYR A 178 24.42 1.22 0.42
CA TYR A 178 25.84 1.03 0.29
C TYR A 178 26.61 2.37 0.18
N HIS A 179 26.02 3.37 -0.46
CA HIS A 179 26.60 4.70 -0.57
C HIS A 179 26.44 5.55 0.71
N GLU A 180 25.49 5.21 1.58
CA GLU A 180 25.30 5.87 2.88
C GLU A 180 26.21 5.30 4.00
N ILE A 181 26.93 4.20 3.74
CA ILE A 181 27.92 3.65 4.70
C ILE A 181 29.22 4.46 4.56
N PRO A 182 29.69 5.16 5.63
CA PRO A 182 30.92 5.96 5.61
C PRO A 182 32.18 5.10 5.46
#